data_293aa0c1e75bb4c1c3e17141ff96756f
#
_entry.id   293aa0c1e75bb4c1c3e17141ff96756f
#
_cell.length_a   1.000
_cell.length_b   1.000
_cell.length_c   1.000
_cell.angle_alpha   90.00
_cell.angle_beta   90.00
_cell.angle_gamma   90.00
#
_symmetry.space_group_name_H-M   'P 1'
#
loop_
_entity.id
_entity.type
_entity.pdbx_description
1 polymer ?
#
loop_
_entity_poly.entity_id
_entity_poly.type
_entity_poly.pdbx_seq_one_letter_code
_entity_poly.pdbx_strand_id
1 'polypeptide(L)'
;MPQRAKGRDPRDLGLRAGCPRPPDSRLSPIMQAEGLMLRPNFRQFSDLARQYTLVPVAKSVMADLLTPVSAFLAVAGDEPSSFLLESVERGEQVGRYTFLGARPYMQVQASGNDVVIQRGKKSGKRQGSVLQVLRELLRQHRPAPVAGLPPFTAGAVGYCSYDIVRQLENIGNHAKDDLQLPDCFLMFFDRLLAFDHVRRQIDIIAMADVTRESPRKAYDRAVADIERLEKKLAAGLRPNQWKRARPSLKKLDVRSRTTRQRFVESVERCKQYIAAGDIFQVVLSQRFDFTPQVAPFDIYRSLRTVNPSPYMYFLRMGDTHVLGSSPEMLVRVSGRKLEYRPIAGTHPRGKDAAEDQQLETKMLADEKERAEHVMLVDLGRNDLGRVSEYGSVKVRDLMYVERYSHVMHIVSSLESTLRKDLDALDAFAACFPAGTLTGAPKVRAMQIIEELEPSRRGVYGGSVLYADFAGNLDSCIAIRTMLMKGKKAYLQAGAGIVADSDPAKEFQECVNKARAVLKAVEAARGSA
;
A
#
# COMPACT_ATOMS: atom_id res chain seq x y z
N MET A 1 -11.69 -20.15 79.22
CA MET A 1 -10.98 -18.89 79.39
C MET A 1 -9.52 -19.14 79.07
N PRO A 2 -8.96 -18.64 77.98
CA PRO A 2 -7.54 -18.54 77.76
C PRO A 2 -7.09 -17.09 77.62
N GLN A 3 -5.85 -16.91 78.06
CA GLN A 3 -5.15 -15.65 78.22
C GLN A 3 -4.76 -14.96 76.92
N ARG A 4 -4.78 -13.65 76.95
CA ARG A 4 -4.28 -12.72 75.93
C ARG A 4 -2.74 -12.78 75.86
N ALA A 5 -2.17 -12.97 74.64
CA ALA A 5 -0.76 -12.72 74.35
C ALA A 5 -0.64 -11.35 73.64
N LYS A 6 0.26 -10.53 74.13
CA LYS A 6 0.60 -9.19 73.70
C LYS A 6 1.34 -9.17 72.34
N GLY A 7 0.99 -8.22 71.49
CA GLY A 7 1.63 -7.94 70.22
C GLY A 7 3.09 -7.48 70.36
N ARG A 8 3.92 -7.86 69.41
CA ARG A 8 5.26 -7.32 69.15
C ARG A 8 5.19 -6.41 67.93
N ASP A 9 5.85 -5.27 68.07
CA ASP A 9 6.03 -4.23 67.04
C ASP A 9 6.92 -4.77 65.89
N PRO A 10 6.56 -4.54 64.63
CA PRO A 10 7.32 -5.06 63.47
C PRO A 10 8.50 -4.19 63.05
N ARG A 11 9.15 -3.41 63.93
CA ARG A 11 10.19 -2.45 63.52
C ARG A 11 11.65 -2.90 63.70
N ASP A 12 11.92 -4.14 63.98
CA ASP A 12 13.29 -4.60 64.17
C ASP A 12 13.58 -5.90 63.37
N LEU A 13 13.80 -5.77 62.09
CA LEU A 13 14.56 -6.73 61.27
C LEU A 13 15.35 -5.95 60.20
N GLY A 14 16.55 -5.57 60.57
CA GLY A 14 17.54 -5.05 59.64
C GLY A 14 18.01 -6.13 58.67
N LEU A 15 17.63 -5.99 57.42
CA LEU A 15 18.27 -6.66 56.29
C LEU A 15 18.60 -5.60 55.22
N ARG A 16 19.88 -5.18 55.22
CA ARG A 16 20.49 -4.49 54.07
C ARG A 16 20.72 -5.54 52.98
N ALA A 17 19.86 -5.50 51.96
CA ALA A 17 20.18 -6.09 50.66
C ALA A 17 19.99 -4.99 49.63
N GLY A 18 21.09 -4.56 49.01
CA GLY A 18 21.11 -3.54 47.96
C GLY A 18 20.39 -4.05 46.71
N CYS A 19 19.19 -3.53 46.48
CA CYS A 19 18.54 -3.66 45.20
C CYS A 19 19.22 -2.66 44.24
N PRO A 20 19.74 -3.09 43.07
CA PRO A 20 20.25 -2.13 42.08
C PRO A 20 19.11 -1.26 41.61
N ARG A 21 19.28 0.06 41.72
CA ARG A 21 18.35 1.03 41.11
C ARG A 21 18.24 0.74 39.60
N PRO A 22 17.04 0.78 39.00
CA PRO A 22 16.92 0.74 37.56
C PRO A 22 17.70 1.92 36.95
N PRO A 23 18.33 1.76 35.78
CA PRO A 23 19.08 2.83 35.14
C PRO A 23 18.17 4.03 34.94
N ASP A 24 18.67 5.19 35.29
CA ASP A 24 18.02 6.49 35.20
C ASP A 24 17.48 6.71 33.77
N SER A 25 16.19 6.57 33.55
CA SER A 25 15.51 6.76 32.26
C SER A 25 15.31 8.25 31.94
N ARG A 26 16.25 9.10 32.36
CA ARG A 26 16.32 10.48 31.88
C ARG A 26 16.93 10.41 30.49
N LEU A 27 16.10 10.47 29.45
CA LEU A 27 16.51 10.86 28.12
C LEU A 27 17.39 12.09 28.26
N SER A 28 18.61 12.03 27.73
CA SER A 28 19.55 13.13 27.85
C SER A 28 18.90 14.42 27.28
N PRO A 29 19.17 15.60 27.86
CA PRO A 29 18.66 16.86 27.34
C PRO A 29 18.95 17.09 25.85
N ILE A 30 19.97 16.43 25.32
CA ILE A 30 20.35 16.43 23.89
C ILE A 30 19.26 15.75 23.03
N MET A 31 18.65 14.64 23.48
CA MET A 31 17.59 13.96 22.73
C MET A 31 16.24 14.74 22.74
N GLN A 32 15.99 15.56 23.75
CA GLN A 32 14.80 16.43 23.77
C GLN A 32 14.98 17.69 22.90
N ALA A 33 16.20 18.17 22.69
CA ALA A 33 16.50 19.32 21.81
C ALA A 33 16.55 18.94 20.32
N GLU A 34 16.89 17.70 19.97
CA GLU A 34 16.97 17.24 18.57
C GLU A 34 15.60 17.20 17.88
N GLY A 35 14.49 16.98 18.58
CA GLY A 35 13.13 16.91 18.01
C GLY A 35 12.56 18.25 17.54
N LEU A 36 13.10 19.39 17.99
CA LEU A 36 12.63 20.73 17.65
C LEU A 36 13.47 21.41 16.57
N MET A 37 14.59 20.83 16.17
CA MET A 37 15.52 21.42 15.20
C MET A 37 15.27 20.93 13.78
N LEU A 38 15.50 21.84 12.82
CA LEU A 38 15.53 21.48 11.40
C LEU A 38 16.73 20.57 11.08
N ARG A 39 16.49 19.51 10.31
CA ARG A 39 17.52 18.56 9.84
C ARG A 39 17.52 18.49 8.32
N PRO A 40 18.65 18.73 7.66
CA PRO A 40 19.89 19.29 8.15
C PRO A 40 19.74 20.77 8.55
N ASN A 41 20.63 21.30 9.41
CA ASN A 41 20.77 22.73 9.58
C ASN A 41 21.37 23.37 8.33
N PHE A 42 21.33 24.72 8.20
CA PHE A 42 21.76 25.39 6.97
C PHE A 42 23.24 25.11 6.59
N ARG A 43 24.15 24.96 7.54
CA ARG A 43 25.57 24.63 7.27
C ARG A 43 25.67 23.24 6.63
N GLN A 44 25.08 22.23 7.28
CA GLN A 44 25.05 20.86 6.75
C GLN A 44 24.34 20.80 5.40
N PHE A 45 23.22 21.53 5.25
CA PHE A 45 22.51 21.66 4.00
C PHE A 45 23.40 22.22 2.88
N SER A 46 24.16 23.29 3.16
CA SER A 46 25.05 23.92 2.17
C SER A 46 26.14 22.97 1.69
N ASP A 47 26.67 22.12 2.57
CA ASP A 47 27.65 21.10 2.21
C ASP A 47 27.05 20.01 1.32
N LEU A 48 25.82 19.54 1.63
CA LEU A 48 25.08 18.59 0.81
C LEU A 48 24.72 19.19 -0.57
N ALA A 49 24.32 20.44 -0.62
CA ALA A 49 23.94 21.15 -1.86
C ALA A 49 25.07 21.28 -2.88
N ARG A 50 26.35 21.08 -2.48
CA ARG A 50 27.49 21.04 -3.42
C ARG A 50 27.54 19.76 -4.24
N GLN A 51 26.97 18.66 -3.72
CA GLN A 51 27.07 17.33 -4.33
C GLN A 51 25.73 16.82 -4.88
N TYR A 52 24.63 17.25 -4.29
CA TYR A 52 23.28 16.78 -4.57
C TYR A 52 22.41 17.91 -5.14
N THR A 53 21.44 17.54 -5.96
CA THR A 53 20.53 18.50 -6.61
C THR A 53 19.23 18.69 -5.84
N LEU A 54 18.88 17.74 -4.97
CA LEU A 54 17.66 17.73 -4.19
C LEU A 54 17.98 17.35 -2.74
N VAL A 55 17.80 18.27 -1.81
CA VAL A 55 18.16 18.04 -0.41
C VAL A 55 16.90 18.06 0.46
N PRO A 56 16.58 16.98 1.19
CA PRO A 56 15.46 16.99 2.13
C PRO A 56 15.79 17.88 3.33
N VAL A 57 14.82 18.70 3.72
CA VAL A 57 14.80 19.43 5.00
C VAL A 57 13.62 18.89 5.79
N ALA A 58 13.81 18.57 7.05
CA ALA A 58 12.78 17.98 7.87
C ALA A 58 12.75 18.60 9.27
N LYS A 59 11.56 18.62 9.86
CA LYS A 59 11.30 18.93 11.26
C LYS A 59 10.47 17.81 11.88
N SER A 60 10.93 17.24 12.98
CA SER A 60 10.14 16.26 13.74
C SER A 60 9.28 16.96 14.78
N VAL A 61 8.03 16.55 14.88
CA VAL A 61 7.09 16.98 15.92
C VAL A 61 6.48 15.76 16.60
N MET A 62 6.03 15.90 17.84
CA MET A 62 5.37 14.80 18.55
C MET A 62 4.02 14.45 17.90
N ALA A 63 3.69 13.16 17.84
CA ALA A 63 2.46 12.65 17.23
C ALA A 63 1.43 12.16 18.27
N ASP A 64 1.59 12.54 19.54
CA ASP A 64 0.76 12.06 20.67
C ASP A 64 -0.71 12.53 20.60
N LEU A 65 -0.95 13.71 20.02
CA LEU A 65 -2.28 14.29 19.86
C LEU A 65 -2.87 14.16 18.45
N LEU A 66 -2.15 13.56 17.52
CA LEU A 66 -2.54 13.48 16.13
C LEU A 66 -2.57 12.03 15.63
N THR A 67 -3.63 11.70 14.90
CA THR A 67 -3.69 10.46 14.12
C THR A 67 -3.41 10.75 12.64
N PRO A 68 -2.98 9.77 11.83
CA PRO A 68 -2.83 9.96 10.39
C PRO A 68 -4.11 10.51 9.72
N VAL A 69 -5.29 10.05 10.16
CA VAL A 69 -6.58 10.52 9.64
C VAL A 69 -6.83 11.99 9.99
N SER A 70 -6.58 12.41 11.25
CA SER A 70 -6.75 13.81 11.65
C SER A 70 -5.77 14.74 10.95
N ALA A 71 -4.52 14.31 10.82
CA ALA A 71 -3.49 15.06 10.08
C ALA A 71 -3.84 15.16 8.58
N PHE A 72 -4.32 14.08 7.96
CA PHE A 72 -4.78 14.11 6.57
C PHE A 72 -5.93 15.10 6.37
N LEU A 73 -6.93 15.10 7.23
CA LEU A 73 -8.05 16.05 7.17
C LEU A 73 -7.58 17.50 7.35
N ALA A 74 -6.62 17.75 8.25
CA ALA A 74 -6.08 19.10 8.49
C ALA A 74 -5.27 19.62 7.29
N VAL A 75 -4.45 18.77 6.66
CA VAL A 75 -3.51 19.17 5.60
C VAL A 75 -4.09 19.04 4.21
N ALA A 76 -4.88 17.98 3.96
CA ALA A 76 -5.31 17.54 2.65
C ALA A 76 -6.83 17.46 2.48
N GLY A 77 -7.63 17.74 3.51
CA GLY A 77 -9.09 17.53 3.49
C GLY A 77 -9.80 18.15 2.29
N ASP A 78 -9.44 19.37 1.91
CA ASP A 78 -10.06 20.13 0.80
C ASP A 78 -9.20 20.13 -0.48
N GLU A 79 -8.05 19.45 -0.48
CA GLU A 79 -7.15 19.48 -1.64
C GLU A 79 -7.61 18.51 -2.72
N PRO A 80 -7.63 18.93 -4.00
CA PRO A 80 -8.12 18.08 -5.10
C PRO A 80 -7.22 16.89 -5.41
N SER A 81 -5.94 16.96 -5.01
CA SER A 81 -4.98 15.90 -5.23
C SER A 81 -4.18 15.65 -3.96
N SER A 82 -4.26 14.44 -3.44
CA SER A 82 -3.65 14.06 -2.17
C SER A 82 -3.57 12.53 -2.04
N PHE A 83 -2.73 12.09 -1.11
CA PHE A 83 -2.62 10.67 -0.77
C PHE A 83 -2.49 10.47 0.74
N LEU A 84 -2.91 9.29 1.19
CA LEU A 84 -2.62 8.71 2.49
C LEU A 84 -2.26 7.24 2.27
N LEU A 85 -1.06 6.85 2.68
CA LEU A 85 -0.57 5.47 2.68
C LEU A 85 -0.29 5.07 4.11
N GLU A 86 -0.99 4.06 4.59
CA GLU A 86 -0.85 3.55 5.96
C GLU A 86 -0.50 2.07 5.94
N SER A 87 0.23 1.64 6.95
CA SER A 87 0.30 0.24 7.31
C SER A 87 -0.30 0.09 8.70
N VAL A 88 -1.33 -0.75 8.84
CA VAL A 88 -2.14 -0.83 10.07
C VAL A 88 -1.83 -2.08 10.88
N GLU A 89 -0.86 -2.91 10.47
CA GLU A 89 -0.50 -4.13 11.16
C GLU A 89 0.52 -3.94 12.27
N ARG A 90 0.33 -4.79 13.31
CA ARG A 90 1.25 -4.85 14.46
C ARG A 90 2.45 -5.72 14.11
N GLY A 91 3.53 -5.11 13.59
CA GLY A 91 4.81 -5.79 13.37
C GLY A 91 5.88 -4.77 13.00
N GLU A 92 7.07 -4.89 13.55
CA GLU A 92 8.15 -3.91 13.41
C GLU A 92 8.62 -3.68 11.97
N GLN A 93 8.30 -4.56 11.03
CA GLN A 93 8.80 -4.49 9.65
C GLN A 93 7.81 -3.89 8.65
N VAL A 94 6.50 -3.93 8.86
CA VAL A 94 5.48 -3.48 7.90
C VAL A 94 4.68 -2.30 8.41
N GLY A 95 4.50 -2.12 9.71
CA GLY A 95 3.61 -1.13 10.31
C GLY A 95 4.24 0.19 10.74
N ARG A 96 5.53 0.42 10.46
CA ARG A 96 6.26 1.52 11.08
C ARG A 96 5.86 2.91 10.59
N TYR A 97 5.65 3.07 9.29
CA TYR A 97 5.45 4.40 8.70
C TYR A 97 4.06 4.58 8.09
N THR A 98 3.53 5.79 8.24
CA THR A 98 2.40 6.28 7.47
C THR A 98 2.84 7.54 6.74
N PHE A 99 2.54 7.61 5.44
CA PHE A 99 2.87 8.75 4.60
C PHE A 99 1.61 9.46 4.13
N LEU A 100 1.63 10.78 4.12
CA LEU A 100 0.56 11.58 3.52
C LEU A 100 1.12 12.84 2.86
N GLY A 101 0.48 13.23 1.76
CA GLY A 101 0.84 14.42 1.03
C GLY A 101 -0.33 15.02 0.28
N ALA A 102 -0.21 16.31 0.00
CA ALA A 102 -1.19 17.07 -0.75
C ALA A 102 -0.50 18.07 -1.69
N ARG A 103 -1.23 18.52 -2.72
CA ARG A 103 -0.74 19.49 -3.70
C ARG A 103 0.51 19.00 -4.41
N PRO A 104 0.42 17.94 -5.22
CA PRO A 104 1.54 17.51 -6.06
C PRO A 104 2.00 18.66 -6.95
N TYR A 105 3.31 18.81 -7.11
CA TYR A 105 3.85 19.83 -8.02
C TYR A 105 3.79 19.40 -9.49
N MET A 106 3.62 18.08 -9.73
CA MET A 106 3.51 17.48 -11.06
C MET A 106 2.61 16.24 -11.00
N GLN A 107 1.89 15.98 -12.09
CA GLN A 107 1.11 14.77 -12.30
C GLN A 107 1.48 14.14 -13.63
N VAL A 108 1.52 12.82 -13.68
CA VAL A 108 1.76 12.03 -14.89
C VAL A 108 0.60 11.09 -15.08
N GLN A 109 -0.02 11.14 -16.24
CA GLN A 109 -1.12 10.26 -16.64
C GLN A 109 -0.75 9.56 -17.94
N ALA A 110 -1.05 8.28 -18.06
CA ALA A 110 -0.83 7.54 -19.28
C ALA A 110 -2.08 6.75 -19.68
N SER A 111 -2.37 6.72 -20.97
CA SER A 111 -3.39 5.87 -21.60
C SER A 111 -2.77 5.26 -22.86
N GLY A 112 -2.52 3.95 -22.84
CA GLY A 112 -1.64 3.31 -23.82
C GLY A 112 -0.28 3.99 -23.86
N ASN A 113 0.17 4.39 -25.04
CA ASN A 113 1.45 5.09 -25.23
C ASN A 113 1.35 6.63 -25.11
N ASP A 114 0.17 7.17 -24.87
CA ASP A 114 -0.02 8.60 -24.65
C ASP A 114 0.27 8.97 -23.20
N VAL A 115 1.33 9.73 -22.96
CA VAL A 115 1.71 10.19 -21.62
C VAL A 115 1.53 11.70 -21.52
N VAL A 116 0.71 12.14 -20.56
CA VAL A 116 0.45 13.54 -20.26
C VAL A 116 1.17 13.91 -18.95
N ILE A 117 2.02 14.94 -19.00
CA ILE A 117 2.73 15.47 -17.84
C ILE A 117 2.17 16.87 -17.55
N GLN A 118 1.56 17.03 -16.39
CA GLN A 118 0.98 18.29 -15.92
C GLN A 118 1.82 18.90 -14.80
N ARG A 119 2.25 20.15 -14.94
CA ARG A 119 2.95 20.94 -13.91
C ARG A 119 2.19 22.25 -13.68
N GLY A 120 1.41 22.32 -12.62
CA GLY A 120 0.48 23.43 -12.37
C GLY A 120 -0.53 23.57 -13.53
N LYS A 121 -0.52 24.71 -14.21
CA LYS A 121 -1.40 24.97 -15.38
C LYS A 121 -0.80 24.53 -16.72
N LYS A 122 0.49 24.16 -16.76
CA LYS A 122 1.16 23.72 -17.99
C LYS A 122 1.01 22.22 -18.16
N SER A 123 0.65 21.79 -19.38
CA SER A 123 0.54 20.39 -19.75
C SER A 123 1.42 20.10 -20.97
N GLY A 124 2.13 19.00 -20.95
CA GLY A 124 2.91 18.48 -22.08
C GLY A 124 2.49 17.04 -22.40
N LYS A 125 2.51 16.67 -23.67
CA LYS A 125 2.25 15.30 -24.13
C LYS A 125 3.55 14.66 -24.58
N ARG A 126 3.71 13.37 -24.32
CA ARG A 126 4.79 12.50 -24.81
C ARG A 126 4.21 11.20 -25.33
N GLN A 127 4.89 10.58 -26.28
CA GLN A 127 4.62 9.23 -26.75
C GLN A 127 5.64 8.27 -26.17
N GLY A 128 5.21 7.07 -25.79
CA GLY A 128 6.08 6.00 -25.34
C GLY A 128 5.64 5.33 -24.04
N SER A 129 6.51 4.49 -23.49
CA SER A 129 6.22 3.77 -22.25
C SER A 129 6.21 4.73 -21.06
N VAL A 130 5.16 4.65 -20.24
CA VAL A 130 5.05 5.44 -19.01
C VAL A 130 6.18 5.11 -18.01
N LEU A 131 6.64 3.86 -17.96
CA LEU A 131 7.76 3.46 -17.08
C LEU A 131 9.06 4.14 -17.51
N GLN A 132 9.28 4.29 -18.82
CA GLN A 132 10.43 5.05 -19.33
C GLN A 132 10.34 6.54 -18.98
N VAL A 133 9.17 7.15 -19.19
CA VAL A 133 8.95 8.55 -18.82
C VAL A 133 9.15 8.76 -17.31
N LEU A 134 8.63 7.84 -16.48
CA LEU A 134 8.80 7.90 -15.04
C LEU A 134 10.28 7.78 -14.63
N ARG A 135 11.03 6.88 -15.26
CA ARG A 135 12.49 6.72 -15.07
C ARG A 135 13.24 8.02 -15.36
N GLU A 136 12.93 8.65 -16.48
CA GLU A 136 13.53 9.93 -16.84
C GLU A 136 13.22 11.04 -15.82
N LEU A 137 11.97 11.11 -15.35
CA LEU A 137 11.56 12.11 -14.37
C LEU A 137 12.22 11.89 -12.99
N LEU A 138 12.32 10.67 -12.52
CA LEU A 138 12.96 10.35 -11.25
C LEU A 138 14.48 10.58 -11.29
N ARG A 139 15.13 10.31 -12.42
CA ARG A 139 16.58 10.52 -12.61
C ARG A 139 16.99 11.98 -12.81
N GLN A 140 16.04 12.93 -12.94
CA GLN A 140 16.35 14.36 -13.05
C GLN A 140 17.05 14.92 -11.79
N HIS A 141 16.90 14.26 -10.65
CA HIS A 141 17.43 14.72 -9.38
C HIS A 141 18.36 13.68 -8.75
N ARG A 142 19.36 14.17 -8.03
CA ARG A 142 20.20 13.38 -7.13
C ARG A 142 19.85 13.77 -5.69
N PRO A 143 19.02 12.96 -4.98
CA PRO A 143 18.65 13.29 -3.61
C PRO A 143 19.81 13.07 -2.64
N ALA A 144 19.96 13.99 -1.68
CA ALA A 144 20.94 13.85 -0.62
C ALA A 144 20.46 12.82 0.43
N PRO A 145 21.32 11.89 0.86
CA PRO A 145 21.02 11.03 2.00
C PRO A 145 21.11 11.85 3.29
N VAL A 146 20.01 11.90 4.04
CA VAL A 146 19.97 12.53 5.37
C VAL A 146 19.61 11.47 6.39
N ALA A 147 20.50 11.23 7.34
CA ALA A 147 20.32 10.19 8.36
C ALA A 147 19.07 10.44 9.21
N GLY A 148 18.39 9.35 9.58
CA GLY A 148 17.23 9.37 10.47
C GLY A 148 15.91 9.80 9.80
N LEU A 149 15.89 10.06 8.50
CA LEU A 149 14.67 10.26 7.74
C LEU A 149 13.99 8.92 7.37
N PRO A 150 12.68 8.92 7.13
CA PRO A 150 11.94 7.74 6.69
C PRO A 150 12.37 7.31 5.27
N PRO A 151 12.04 6.06 4.86
CA PRO A 151 12.45 5.52 3.56
C PRO A 151 11.86 6.26 2.36
N PHE A 152 10.76 6.99 2.54
CA PHE A 152 10.14 7.82 1.52
C PHE A 152 10.10 9.27 1.97
N THR A 153 10.80 10.16 1.28
CA THR A 153 10.89 11.58 1.59
C THR A 153 10.28 12.48 0.52
N ALA A 154 10.22 12.01 -0.72
CA ALA A 154 9.60 12.69 -1.87
C ALA A 154 9.59 11.76 -3.08
N GLY A 155 8.76 12.05 -4.07
CA GLY A 155 8.69 11.28 -5.30
C GLY A 155 7.27 11.14 -5.83
N ALA A 156 7.05 10.08 -6.59
CA ALA A 156 5.79 9.75 -7.22
C ALA A 156 4.94 8.84 -6.33
N VAL A 157 3.65 9.11 -6.19
CA VAL A 157 2.65 8.28 -5.53
C VAL A 157 1.43 8.16 -6.43
N GLY A 158 0.88 6.97 -6.57
CA GLY A 158 -0.33 6.75 -7.36
C GLY A 158 -0.58 5.29 -7.68
N TYR A 159 -1.15 5.05 -8.85
CA TYR A 159 -1.44 3.69 -9.31
C TYR A 159 -0.96 3.44 -10.74
N CYS A 160 -0.65 2.16 -10.99
CA CYS A 160 -0.57 1.57 -12.31
C CYS A 160 -1.72 0.56 -12.43
N SER A 161 -2.61 0.72 -13.42
CA SER A 161 -3.70 -0.22 -13.66
C SER A 161 -3.15 -1.55 -14.18
N TYR A 162 -3.96 -2.62 -14.08
CA TYR A 162 -3.64 -3.90 -14.71
C TYR A 162 -3.28 -3.73 -16.19
N ASP A 163 -3.97 -2.83 -16.87
CA ASP A 163 -3.87 -2.64 -18.32
C ASP A 163 -2.53 -2.06 -18.80
N ILE A 164 -1.65 -1.58 -17.87
CA ILE A 164 -0.28 -1.21 -18.22
C ILE A 164 0.53 -2.42 -18.75
N VAL A 165 0.09 -3.65 -18.43
CA VAL A 165 0.69 -4.88 -18.94
C VAL A 165 0.74 -4.93 -20.47
N ARG A 166 -0.18 -4.22 -21.15
CA ARG A 166 -0.19 -4.11 -22.63
C ARG A 166 1.04 -3.40 -23.20
N GLN A 167 1.79 -2.66 -22.36
CA GLN A 167 3.09 -2.10 -22.73
C GLN A 167 4.25 -3.08 -22.47
N LEU A 168 4.01 -4.17 -21.72
CA LEU A 168 5.02 -5.13 -21.30
C LEU A 168 4.89 -6.47 -22.07
N GLU A 169 3.65 -6.92 -22.32
CA GLU A 169 3.34 -8.23 -22.90
C GLU A 169 2.20 -8.13 -23.92
N ASN A 170 2.22 -9.00 -24.92
CA ASN A 170 1.12 -9.08 -25.89
C ASN A 170 0.01 -10.01 -25.37
N ILE A 171 -1.04 -9.42 -24.80
CA ILE A 171 -2.18 -10.16 -24.25
C ILE A 171 -3.45 -10.07 -25.11
N GLY A 172 -3.41 -9.35 -26.24
CA GLY A 172 -4.60 -9.07 -27.05
C GLY A 172 -5.32 -7.76 -26.64
N ASN A 173 -6.49 -7.49 -27.24
CA ASN A 173 -7.28 -6.29 -26.98
C ASN A 173 -8.78 -6.55 -27.24
N HIS A 174 -9.33 -7.54 -26.51
CA HIS A 174 -10.73 -7.98 -26.63
C HIS A 174 -11.66 -7.30 -25.62
N ALA A 175 -11.14 -7.04 -24.40
CA ALA A 175 -11.90 -6.44 -23.32
C ALA A 175 -12.16 -4.94 -23.55
N LYS A 176 -13.41 -4.51 -23.31
CA LYS A 176 -13.82 -3.11 -23.51
C LYS A 176 -13.27 -2.19 -22.43
N ASP A 177 -12.68 -1.07 -22.82
CA ASP A 177 -12.38 0.03 -21.90
C ASP A 177 -13.64 0.90 -21.70
N ASP A 178 -14.47 0.51 -20.75
CA ASP A 178 -15.74 1.20 -20.47
C ASP A 178 -15.63 2.28 -19.38
N LEU A 179 -14.55 2.29 -18.61
CA LEU A 179 -14.31 3.32 -17.59
C LEU A 179 -13.48 4.49 -18.10
N GLN A 180 -12.71 4.29 -19.15
CA GLN A 180 -11.80 5.29 -19.73
C GLN A 180 -10.95 5.99 -18.66
N LEU A 181 -10.29 5.17 -17.86
CA LEU A 181 -9.35 5.64 -16.85
C LEU A 181 -7.94 5.68 -17.42
N PRO A 182 -7.06 6.56 -16.94
CA PRO A 182 -5.64 6.42 -17.21
C PRO A 182 -5.12 5.04 -16.77
N ASP A 183 -4.30 4.41 -17.64
CA ASP A 183 -3.62 3.16 -17.28
C ASP A 183 -2.60 3.37 -16.15
N CYS A 184 -2.09 4.59 -16.03
CA CYS A 184 -1.24 5.00 -14.93
C CYS A 184 -1.55 6.43 -14.53
N PHE A 185 -1.65 6.69 -13.21
CA PHE A 185 -1.80 8.03 -12.65
C PHE A 185 -0.86 8.17 -11.46
N LEU A 186 0.16 9.02 -11.61
CA LEU A 186 1.18 9.27 -10.59
C LEU A 186 1.25 10.77 -10.27
N MET A 187 1.27 11.07 -8.99
CA MET A 187 1.37 12.41 -8.43
C MET A 187 2.75 12.58 -7.80
N PHE A 188 3.49 13.61 -8.18
CA PHE A 188 4.82 13.91 -7.64
C PHE A 188 4.73 14.93 -6.52
N PHE A 189 5.29 14.56 -5.38
CA PHE A 189 5.29 15.37 -4.17
C PHE A 189 6.71 15.77 -3.79
N ASP A 190 6.90 17.04 -3.48
CA ASP A 190 8.14 17.65 -2.96
C ASP A 190 8.05 17.92 -1.46
N ARG A 191 6.91 17.64 -0.84
CA ARG A 191 6.65 17.76 0.60
C ARG A 191 5.63 16.75 1.04
N LEU A 192 5.85 16.19 2.21
CA LEU A 192 4.97 15.19 2.80
C LEU A 192 5.12 15.16 4.32
N LEU A 193 4.22 14.45 4.96
CA LEU A 193 4.29 14.08 6.37
C LEU A 193 4.55 12.59 6.47
N ALA A 194 5.48 12.20 7.32
CA ALA A 194 5.76 10.80 7.63
C ALA A 194 5.57 10.57 9.13
N PHE A 195 4.60 9.76 9.50
CA PHE A 195 4.42 9.29 10.87
C PHE A 195 5.37 8.11 11.12
N ASP A 196 6.21 8.21 12.13
CA ASP A 196 6.95 7.09 12.70
C ASP A 196 6.20 6.60 13.94
N HIS A 197 5.45 5.52 13.80
CA HIS A 197 4.63 4.95 14.88
C HIS A 197 5.47 4.36 16.02
N VAL A 198 6.71 3.95 15.75
CA VAL A 198 7.64 3.43 16.75
C VAL A 198 8.18 4.59 17.60
N ARG A 199 8.59 5.68 16.96
CA ARG A 199 9.10 6.88 17.65
C ARG A 199 7.99 7.81 18.14
N ARG A 200 6.74 7.61 17.72
CA ARG A 200 5.60 8.49 18.00
C ARG A 200 5.86 9.94 17.57
N GLN A 201 6.42 10.08 16.37
CA GLN A 201 6.79 11.37 15.79
C GLN A 201 6.20 11.51 14.39
N ILE A 202 6.06 12.77 13.97
CA ILE A 202 5.73 13.14 12.60
C ILE A 202 6.93 13.91 12.06
N ASP A 203 7.55 13.38 11.01
CA ASP A 203 8.53 14.14 10.24
C ASP A 203 7.78 14.95 9.16
N ILE A 204 7.86 16.28 9.26
CA ILE A 204 7.39 17.21 8.24
C ILE A 204 8.55 17.43 7.30
N ILE A 205 8.45 16.96 6.06
CA ILE A 205 9.57 16.93 5.10
C ILE A 205 9.24 17.82 3.92
N ALA A 206 10.19 18.66 3.52
CA ALA A 206 10.15 19.44 2.28
C ALA A 206 11.47 19.33 1.54
N MET A 207 11.40 19.16 0.21
CA MET A 207 12.59 19.04 -0.64
C MET A 207 13.04 20.41 -1.14
N ALA A 208 14.30 20.70 -0.96
CA ALA A 208 14.96 21.88 -1.52
C ALA A 208 15.66 21.51 -2.84
N ASP A 209 15.14 22.01 -3.96
CA ASP A 209 15.73 21.85 -5.29
C ASP A 209 16.73 23.00 -5.55
N VAL A 210 18.02 22.66 -5.50
CA VAL A 210 19.12 23.63 -5.68
C VAL A 210 19.51 23.82 -7.15
N THR A 211 18.81 23.19 -8.08
CA THR A 211 19.04 23.42 -9.52
C THR A 211 18.35 24.68 -10.03
N ARG A 212 17.31 25.16 -9.32
CA ARG A 212 16.45 26.27 -9.76
C ARG A 212 16.75 27.58 -9.08
N GLU A 213 17.41 27.55 -7.92
CA GLU A 213 17.69 28.72 -7.11
C GLU A 213 18.93 28.51 -6.23
N SER A 214 19.42 29.58 -5.63
CA SER A 214 20.58 29.46 -4.74
C SER A 214 20.27 28.58 -3.52
N PRO A 215 21.29 27.89 -2.96
CA PRO A 215 21.10 27.00 -1.80
C PRO A 215 20.36 27.68 -0.64
N ARG A 216 20.68 28.97 -0.36
CA ARG A 216 19.99 29.72 0.71
C ARG A 216 18.50 29.87 0.44
N LYS A 217 18.12 30.29 -0.77
CA LYS A 217 16.70 30.45 -1.14
C LYS A 217 15.96 29.12 -1.12
N ALA A 218 16.58 28.04 -1.63
CA ALA A 218 15.99 26.71 -1.61
C ALA A 218 15.73 26.20 -0.19
N TYR A 219 16.69 26.42 0.72
CA TYR A 219 16.54 26.08 2.13
C TYR A 219 15.43 26.87 2.80
N ASP A 220 15.43 28.21 2.66
CA ASP A 220 14.43 29.08 3.29
C ASP A 220 13.02 28.77 2.78
N ARG A 221 12.86 28.39 1.51
CA ARG A 221 11.57 27.95 0.95
C ARG A 221 11.12 26.63 1.57
N ALA A 222 12.02 25.65 1.70
CA ALA A 222 11.69 24.37 2.34
C ALA A 222 11.28 24.57 3.81
N VAL A 223 11.98 25.44 4.53
CA VAL A 223 11.61 25.82 5.92
C VAL A 223 10.22 26.46 5.97
N ALA A 224 9.93 27.41 5.08
CA ALA A 224 8.62 28.05 5.01
C ALA A 224 7.48 27.05 4.67
N ASP A 225 7.76 26.05 3.84
CA ASP A 225 6.79 24.98 3.54
C ASP A 225 6.54 24.09 4.77
N ILE A 226 7.59 23.74 5.52
CA ILE A 226 7.49 22.99 6.79
C ILE A 226 6.65 23.77 7.81
N GLU A 227 6.95 25.05 8.03
CA GLU A 227 6.20 25.90 8.96
C GLU A 227 4.73 26.03 8.58
N ARG A 228 4.44 26.09 7.27
CA ARG A 228 3.05 26.13 6.76
C ARG A 228 2.29 24.84 7.06
N LEU A 229 2.94 23.68 6.88
CA LEU A 229 2.36 22.38 7.21
C LEU A 229 2.18 22.23 8.72
N GLU A 230 3.16 22.63 9.53
CA GLU A 230 3.08 22.64 10.98
C GLU A 230 1.90 23.50 11.49
N LYS A 231 1.73 24.71 10.96
CA LYS A 231 0.58 25.58 11.28
C LYS A 231 -0.76 24.91 10.94
N LYS A 232 -0.85 24.20 9.81
CA LYS A 232 -2.06 23.44 9.46
C LYS A 232 -2.34 22.30 10.45
N LEU A 233 -1.32 21.57 10.88
CA LEU A 233 -1.44 20.52 11.88
C LEU A 233 -1.87 21.09 13.24
N ALA A 234 -1.25 22.18 13.68
CA ALA A 234 -1.57 22.85 14.94
C ALA A 234 -2.98 23.45 14.96
N ALA A 235 -3.52 23.90 13.82
CA ALA A 235 -4.88 24.38 13.70
C ALA A 235 -5.94 23.27 13.90
N GLY A 236 -5.53 22.00 13.77
CA GLY A 236 -6.38 20.85 14.02
C GLY A 236 -7.54 20.69 13.02
N LEU A 237 -8.57 19.96 13.45
CA LEU A 237 -9.74 19.66 12.63
C LEU A 237 -10.77 20.79 12.69
N ARG A 238 -11.35 21.14 11.56
CA ARG A 238 -12.48 22.06 11.51
C ARG A 238 -13.74 21.39 12.07
N PRO A 239 -14.68 22.13 12.71
CA PRO A 239 -15.88 21.56 13.33
C PRO A 239 -16.72 20.67 12.40
N ASN A 240 -16.75 20.97 11.10
CA ASN A 240 -17.51 20.19 10.11
C ASN A 240 -16.85 18.85 9.72
N GLN A 241 -15.58 18.66 10.00
CA GLN A 241 -14.83 17.43 9.63
C GLN A 241 -15.10 16.27 10.61
N TRP A 242 -15.73 16.52 11.75
CA TRP A 242 -16.18 15.51 12.71
C TRP A 242 -17.55 14.91 12.38
N LYS A 243 -18.35 15.59 11.55
CA LYS A 243 -19.72 15.15 11.26
C LYS A 243 -19.67 13.87 10.41
N ARG A 244 -20.22 12.79 10.93
CA ARG A 244 -20.55 11.62 10.12
C ARG A 244 -21.65 11.97 9.13
N ALA A 245 -21.66 11.34 7.96
CA ALA A 245 -22.80 11.39 7.08
C ALA A 245 -24.07 10.96 7.84
N ARG A 246 -25.22 11.56 7.51
CA ARG A 246 -26.49 11.09 8.08
C ARG A 246 -26.72 9.65 7.64
N PRO A 247 -27.15 8.74 8.56
CA PRO A 247 -27.43 7.36 8.21
C PRO A 247 -28.39 7.28 7.03
N SER A 248 -28.04 6.47 6.04
CA SER A 248 -28.93 6.18 4.91
C SER A 248 -29.52 4.79 5.07
N LEU A 249 -30.83 4.71 5.27
CA LEU A 249 -31.57 3.45 5.40
C LEU A 249 -31.83 2.76 4.05
N LYS A 250 -31.52 3.40 2.92
CA LYS A 250 -31.72 2.80 1.61
C LYS A 250 -30.73 1.66 1.39
N LYS A 251 -31.21 0.49 1.00
CA LYS A 251 -30.37 -0.64 0.62
C LYS A 251 -29.41 -0.22 -0.51
N LEU A 252 -28.16 -0.69 -0.45
CA LEU A 252 -27.18 -0.46 -1.49
C LEU A 252 -27.54 -1.32 -2.72
N ASP A 253 -27.80 -0.67 -3.87
CA ASP A 253 -28.04 -1.37 -5.14
C ASP A 253 -26.68 -1.67 -5.78
N VAL A 254 -26.20 -2.91 -5.61
CA VAL A 254 -24.93 -3.41 -6.14
C VAL A 254 -25.22 -4.32 -7.32
N ARG A 255 -24.67 -3.99 -8.48
CA ARG A 255 -24.90 -4.75 -9.71
C ARG A 255 -23.61 -5.36 -10.21
N SER A 256 -23.61 -6.69 -10.41
CA SER A 256 -22.51 -7.35 -11.11
C SER A 256 -22.60 -7.08 -12.62
N ARG A 257 -21.46 -6.81 -13.24
CA ARG A 257 -21.33 -6.66 -14.69
C ARG A 257 -21.36 -7.99 -15.43
N THR A 258 -21.06 -9.07 -14.74
CA THR A 258 -21.09 -10.43 -15.29
C THR A 258 -22.22 -11.19 -14.62
N THR A 259 -23.14 -11.76 -15.43
CA THR A 259 -24.20 -12.63 -14.90
C THR A 259 -23.59 -13.90 -14.31
N ARG A 260 -24.28 -14.52 -13.35
CA ARG A 260 -23.84 -15.80 -12.77
C ARG A 260 -23.64 -16.86 -13.85
N GLN A 261 -24.55 -16.96 -14.82
CA GLN A 261 -24.45 -17.92 -15.92
C GLN A 261 -23.16 -17.70 -16.74
N ARG A 262 -22.91 -16.46 -17.18
CA ARG A 262 -21.70 -16.15 -17.96
C ARG A 262 -20.40 -16.40 -17.19
N PHE A 263 -20.38 -16.12 -15.87
CA PHE A 263 -19.21 -16.42 -15.05
C PHE A 263 -18.96 -17.93 -14.96
N VAL A 264 -20.03 -18.74 -14.75
CA VAL A 264 -19.95 -20.20 -14.72
C VAL A 264 -19.45 -20.75 -16.05
N GLU A 265 -19.97 -20.26 -17.19
CA GLU A 265 -19.51 -20.63 -18.53
C GLU A 265 -18.01 -20.29 -18.73
N SER A 266 -17.56 -19.13 -18.24
CA SER A 266 -16.15 -18.72 -18.29
C SER A 266 -15.26 -19.63 -17.44
N VAL A 267 -15.71 -20.06 -16.25
CA VAL A 267 -14.96 -21.01 -15.42
C VAL A 267 -14.85 -22.36 -16.12
N GLU A 268 -15.93 -22.89 -16.73
CA GLU A 268 -15.87 -24.14 -17.50
C GLU A 268 -14.90 -24.02 -18.69
N ARG A 269 -14.85 -22.86 -19.35
CA ARG A 269 -13.89 -22.61 -20.43
C ARG A 269 -12.45 -22.60 -19.91
N CYS A 270 -12.19 -22.03 -18.75
CA CYS A 270 -10.88 -22.10 -18.10
C CYS A 270 -10.47 -23.54 -17.79
N LYS A 271 -11.38 -24.38 -17.29
CA LYS A 271 -11.11 -25.81 -17.03
C LYS A 271 -10.76 -26.55 -18.32
N GLN A 272 -11.36 -26.18 -19.46
CA GLN A 272 -10.97 -26.73 -20.76
C GLN A 272 -9.53 -26.34 -21.15
N TYR A 273 -9.11 -25.09 -20.91
CA TYR A 273 -7.72 -24.66 -21.14
C TYR A 273 -6.74 -25.40 -20.22
N ILE A 274 -7.13 -25.66 -18.97
CA ILE A 274 -6.32 -26.44 -18.02
C ILE A 274 -6.20 -27.89 -18.51
N ALA A 275 -7.30 -28.52 -18.91
CA ALA A 275 -7.30 -29.89 -19.44
C ALA A 275 -6.50 -30.02 -20.75
N ALA A 276 -6.47 -28.98 -21.58
CA ALA A 276 -5.66 -28.91 -22.80
C ALA A 276 -4.17 -28.70 -22.52
N GLY A 277 -3.77 -28.39 -21.28
CA GLY A 277 -2.38 -28.14 -20.90
C GLY A 277 -1.89 -26.71 -21.19
N ASP A 278 -2.80 -25.77 -21.50
CA ASP A 278 -2.45 -24.37 -21.77
C ASP A 278 -1.97 -23.64 -20.51
N ILE A 279 -2.61 -23.92 -19.38
CA ILE A 279 -2.38 -23.29 -18.08
C ILE A 279 -2.59 -24.28 -16.92
N PHE A 280 -2.00 -24.00 -15.77
CA PHE A 280 -2.28 -24.70 -14.51
C PHE A 280 -3.37 -24.01 -13.69
N GLN A 281 -3.37 -22.67 -13.73
CA GLN A 281 -4.28 -21.83 -12.99
C GLN A 281 -4.53 -20.53 -13.74
N VAL A 282 -5.74 -19.97 -13.59
CA VAL A 282 -6.09 -18.61 -14.03
C VAL A 282 -7.00 -17.95 -13.02
N VAL A 283 -6.86 -16.66 -12.81
CA VAL A 283 -7.74 -15.89 -11.92
C VAL A 283 -8.78 -15.15 -12.75
N LEU A 284 -10.03 -15.56 -12.66
CA LEU A 284 -11.17 -14.85 -13.24
C LEU A 284 -11.79 -13.88 -12.24
N SER A 285 -12.24 -12.73 -12.73
CA SER A 285 -12.84 -11.70 -11.88
C SER A 285 -14.18 -11.20 -12.40
N GLN A 286 -14.94 -10.58 -11.50
CA GLN A 286 -16.16 -9.86 -11.83
C GLN A 286 -16.20 -8.50 -11.14
N ARG A 287 -16.74 -7.49 -11.85
CA ARG A 287 -16.88 -6.12 -11.36
C ARG A 287 -18.29 -5.84 -10.88
N PHE A 288 -18.37 -5.13 -9.76
CA PHE A 288 -19.60 -4.68 -9.11
C PHE A 288 -19.67 -3.15 -9.16
N ASP A 289 -20.77 -2.64 -9.73
CA ASP A 289 -21.01 -1.22 -9.89
C ASP A 289 -22.10 -0.78 -8.92
N PHE A 290 -21.94 0.36 -8.25
CA PHE A 290 -22.93 0.91 -7.31
C PHE A 290 -22.71 2.40 -7.04
N THR A 291 -23.66 3.01 -6.32
CA THR A 291 -23.56 4.41 -5.86
C THR A 291 -23.54 4.44 -4.33
N PRO A 292 -22.40 4.71 -3.67
CA PRO A 292 -22.25 4.55 -2.22
C PRO A 292 -23.03 5.57 -1.39
N GLN A 293 -23.35 6.76 -1.93
CA GLN A 293 -24.07 7.85 -1.25
C GLN A 293 -23.37 8.35 0.03
N VAL A 294 -22.06 8.21 0.10
CA VAL A 294 -21.20 8.64 1.20
C VAL A 294 -19.86 9.09 0.64
N ALA A 295 -19.16 9.99 1.34
CA ALA A 295 -17.90 10.52 0.87
C ALA A 295 -16.80 9.44 0.80
N PRO A 296 -15.93 9.47 -0.22
CA PRO A 296 -14.88 8.46 -0.40
C PRO A 296 -13.99 8.29 0.84
N PHE A 297 -13.63 9.40 1.51
CA PHE A 297 -12.78 9.34 2.68
C PHE A 297 -13.47 8.72 3.91
N ASP A 298 -14.78 8.87 4.05
CA ASP A 298 -15.53 8.22 5.13
C ASP A 298 -15.61 6.69 4.93
N ILE A 299 -15.69 6.23 3.66
CA ILE A 299 -15.56 4.81 3.33
C ILE A 299 -14.17 4.30 3.73
N TYR A 300 -13.11 5.04 3.38
CA TYR A 300 -11.76 4.69 3.77
C TYR A 300 -11.60 4.59 5.30
N ARG A 301 -12.14 5.55 6.05
CA ARG A 301 -12.12 5.52 7.52
C ARG A 301 -12.82 4.28 8.09
N SER A 302 -13.94 3.87 7.50
CA SER A 302 -14.63 2.62 7.88
C SER A 302 -13.83 1.39 7.48
N LEU A 303 -13.19 1.41 6.30
CA LEU A 303 -12.37 0.30 5.82
C LEU A 303 -11.20 -0.02 6.78
N ARG A 304 -10.58 1.02 7.37
CA ARG A 304 -9.52 0.88 8.37
C ARG A 304 -9.94 0.07 9.61
N THR A 305 -11.22 0.10 9.96
CA THR A 305 -11.75 -0.63 11.14
C THR A 305 -12.32 -1.99 10.76
N VAL A 306 -12.93 -2.09 9.58
CA VAL A 306 -13.59 -3.32 9.13
C VAL A 306 -12.59 -4.34 8.59
N ASN A 307 -11.57 -3.88 7.87
CA ASN A 307 -10.61 -4.74 7.19
C ASN A 307 -9.19 -4.13 7.18
N PRO A 308 -8.53 -3.99 8.33
CA PRO A 308 -7.15 -3.52 8.38
C PRO A 308 -6.22 -4.49 7.63
N SER A 309 -5.25 -3.95 6.91
CA SER A 309 -4.31 -4.71 6.07
C SER A 309 -2.94 -4.00 6.00
N PRO A 310 -1.87 -4.70 5.60
CA PRO A 310 -0.52 -4.13 5.51
C PRO A 310 -0.43 -2.90 4.61
N TYR A 311 -1.23 -2.83 3.58
CA TYR A 311 -1.27 -1.71 2.65
C TYR A 311 -2.66 -1.08 2.62
N MET A 312 -2.84 -0.04 3.42
CA MET A 312 -4.03 0.80 3.42
C MET A 312 -3.72 2.07 2.64
N TYR A 313 -4.57 2.43 1.71
CA TYR A 313 -4.36 3.62 0.89
C TYR A 313 -5.63 4.37 0.53
N PHE A 314 -5.47 5.67 0.42
CA PHE A 314 -6.44 6.60 -0.11
C PHE A 314 -5.75 7.55 -1.08
N LEU A 315 -6.11 7.50 -2.35
CA LEU A 315 -5.62 8.39 -3.39
C LEU A 315 -6.78 9.26 -3.86
N ARG A 316 -6.60 10.57 -3.87
CA ARG A 316 -7.52 11.54 -4.45
C ARG A 316 -6.88 12.19 -5.66
N MET A 317 -7.55 12.12 -6.80
CA MET A 317 -7.09 12.57 -8.11
C MET A 317 -8.24 13.31 -8.80
N GLY A 318 -8.54 14.52 -8.32
CA GLY A 318 -9.73 15.27 -8.73
C GLY A 318 -11.02 14.59 -8.26
N ASP A 319 -11.88 14.21 -9.21
CA ASP A 319 -13.13 13.48 -9.00
C ASP A 319 -12.96 11.96 -8.91
N THR A 320 -11.75 11.47 -9.14
CA THR A 320 -11.40 10.06 -9.09
C THR A 320 -10.69 9.73 -7.78
N HIS A 321 -11.14 8.67 -7.13
CA HIS A 321 -10.55 8.20 -5.87
C HIS A 321 -10.26 6.71 -5.96
N VAL A 322 -9.09 6.31 -5.48
CA VAL A 322 -8.72 4.90 -5.28
C VAL A 322 -8.49 4.70 -3.80
N LEU A 323 -9.23 3.80 -3.19
CA LEU A 323 -9.11 3.47 -1.78
C LEU A 323 -9.13 1.95 -1.58
N GLY A 324 -8.27 1.46 -0.73
CA GLY A 324 -8.12 0.03 -0.59
C GLY A 324 -7.44 -0.41 0.70
N SER A 325 -7.51 -1.71 0.89
CA SER A 325 -6.94 -2.44 2.02
C SER A 325 -6.32 -3.72 1.47
N SER A 326 -5.16 -3.58 0.82
CA SER A 326 -4.48 -4.70 0.20
C SER A 326 -3.65 -5.49 1.20
N PRO A 327 -3.80 -6.81 1.26
CA PRO A 327 -2.95 -7.64 2.10
C PRO A 327 -1.58 -7.93 1.47
N GLU A 328 -1.40 -7.70 0.17
CA GLU A 328 -0.32 -8.32 -0.59
C GLU A 328 0.63 -7.30 -1.24
N MET A 329 1.93 -7.47 -0.94
CA MET A 329 3.02 -6.77 -1.60
C MET A 329 3.15 -7.25 -3.05
N LEU A 330 3.34 -6.31 -4.01
CA LEU A 330 3.78 -6.69 -5.35
C LEU A 330 5.31 -6.86 -5.37
N VAL A 331 6.04 -5.79 -5.10
CA VAL A 331 7.50 -5.81 -4.93
C VAL A 331 7.93 -4.56 -4.15
N ARG A 332 8.96 -4.71 -3.33
CA ARG A 332 9.66 -3.61 -2.67
C ARG A 332 11.12 -3.60 -3.10
N VAL A 333 11.63 -2.40 -3.38
CA VAL A 333 13.02 -2.14 -3.71
C VAL A 333 13.58 -1.12 -2.73
N SER A 334 14.61 -1.49 -1.99
CA SER A 334 15.33 -0.61 -1.05
C SER A 334 16.81 -0.60 -1.42
N GLY A 335 17.25 0.45 -2.09
CA GLY A 335 18.55 0.45 -2.76
C GLY A 335 18.62 -0.64 -3.82
N ARG A 336 19.39 -1.69 -3.56
CA ARG A 336 19.48 -2.87 -4.44
C ARG A 336 18.82 -4.12 -3.87
N LYS A 337 18.26 -4.06 -2.67
CA LYS A 337 17.51 -5.17 -2.07
C LYS A 337 16.11 -5.22 -2.65
N LEU A 338 15.73 -6.39 -3.17
CA LEU A 338 14.38 -6.71 -3.59
C LEU A 338 13.71 -7.57 -2.53
N GLU A 339 12.44 -7.29 -2.25
CA GLU A 339 11.59 -8.09 -1.36
C GLU A 339 10.28 -8.42 -2.07
N TYR A 340 9.86 -9.68 -1.96
CA TYR A 340 8.61 -10.20 -2.53
C TYR A 340 7.95 -11.14 -1.52
N ARG A 341 6.63 -11.02 -1.31
CA ARG A 341 5.92 -11.77 -0.28
C ARG A 341 4.64 -12.38 -0.82
N PRO A 342 4.70 -13.61 -1.39
CA PRO A 342 3.52 -14.31 -1.83
C PRO A 342 2.67 -14.73 -0.63
N ILE A 343 1.36 -14.58 -0.76
CA ILE A 343 0.35 -14.93 0.22
C ILE A 343 -0.63 -15.89 -0.43
N ALA A 344 -0.86 -17.05 0.20
CA ALA A 344 -1.87 -18.03 -0.20
C ALA A 344 -2.63 -18.53 1.03
N GLY A 345 -3.70 -19.27 0.79
CA GLY A 345 -4.54 -19.80 1.85
C GLY A 345 -5.23 -18.69 2.65
N THR A 346 -6.47 -18.89 3.00
CA THR A 346 -7.21 -17.97 3.86
C THR A 346 -8.08 -18.77 4.80
N HIS A 347 -7.72 -18.81 6.07
CA HIS A 347 -8.49 -19.44 7.11
C HIS A 347 -9.03 -18.42 8.11
N PRO A 348 -10.23 -18.60 8.66
CA PRO A 348 -10.74 -17.74 9.72
C PRO A 348 -9.89 -17.92 10.99
N ARG A 349 -9.93 -16.91 11.87
CA ARG A 349 -9.36 -16.99 13.21
C ARG A 349 -10.19 -17.93 14.08
N GLY A 350 -9.51 -18.63 14.98
CA GLY A 350 -10.16 -19.39 16.06
C GLY A 350 -10.81 -18.47 17.10
N LYS A 351 -11.65 -19.04 17.93
CA LYS A 351 -12.30 -18.32 19.06
C LYS A 351 -11.31 -17.97 20.16
N ASP A 352 -10.25 -18.78 20.27
CA ASP A 352 -9.16 -18.61 21.24
C ASP A 352 -7.83 -19.04 20.65
N ALA A 353 -6.76 -18.88 21.41
CA ALA A 353 -5.39 -19.21 20.99
C ALA A 353 -5.19 -20.71 20.70
N ALA A 354 -5.93 -21.60 21.36
CA ALA A 354 -5.83 -23.05 21.15
C ALA A 354 -6.49 -23.46 19.82
N GLU A 355 -7.66 -22.92 19.52
CA GLU A 355 -8.34 -23.12 18.24
C GLU A 355 -7.54 -22.50 17.08
N ASP A 356 -6.95 -21.29 17.27
CA ASP A 356 -6.02 -20.69 16.31
C ASP A 356 -4.86 -21.61 15.96
N GLN A 357 -4.25 -22.24 16.96
CA GLN A 357 -3.14 -23.16 16.76
C GLN A 357 -3.55 -24.45 16.03
N GLN A 358 -4.75 -24.95 16.31
CA GLN A 358 -5.30 -26.12 15.60
C GLN A 358 -5.58 -25.80 14.14
N LEU A 359 -6.20 -24.64 13.86
CA LEU A 359 -6.48 -24.18 12.49
C LEU A 359 -5.19 -23.93 11.70
N GLU A 360 -4.17 -23.35 12.32
CA GLU A 360 -2.84 -23.20 11.73
C GLU A 360 -2.21 -24.55 11.37
N THR A 361 -2.20 -25.50 12.31
CA THR A 361 -1.67 -26.84 12.06
C THR A 361 -2.41 -27.53 10.92
N LYS A 362 -3.75 -27.42 10.88
CA LYS A 362 -4.58 -27.97 9.80
C LYS A 362 -4.24 -27.33 8.45
N MET A 363 -4.13 -25.99 8.39
CA MET A 363 -3.81 -25.26 7.18
C MET A 363 -2.44 -25.61 6.62
N LEU A 364 -1.41 -25.73 7.50
CA LEU A 364 -0.06 -26.12 7.10
C LEU A 364 0.07 -27.60 6.72
N ALA A 365 -0.88 -28.45 7.14
CA ALA A 365 -0.95 -29.86 6.77
C ALA A 365 -1.74 -30.10 5.48
N ASP A 366 -2.51 -29.12 4.99
CA ASP A 366 -3.32 -29.24 3.78
C ASP A 366 -2.43 -29.27 2.53
N GLU A 367 -2.43 -30.42 1.82
CA GLU A 367 -1.57 -30.62 0.65
C GLU A 367 -1.91 -29.67 -0.50
N LYS A 368 -3.19 -29.34 -0.67
CA LYS A 368 -3.66 -28.43 -1.73
C LYS A 368 -3.17 -27.00 -1.48
N GLU A 369 -3.37 -26.49 -0.26
CA GLU A 369 -2.93 -25.16 0.15
C GLU A 369 -1.40 -25.02 0.02
N ARG A 370 -0.67 -26.07 0.40
CA ARG A 370 0.80 -26.11 0.27
C ARG A 370 1.24 -26.13 -1.19
N ALA A 371 0.60 -26.94 -2.04
CA ALA A 371 0.92 -27.01 -3.46
C ALA A 371 0.68 -25.68 -4.17
N GLU A 372 -0.45 -25.02 -3.88
CA GLU A 372 -0.75 -23.69 -4.38
C GLU A 372 0.31 -22.69 -3.91
N HIS A 373 0.66 -22.72 -2.63
CA HIS A 373 1.65 -21.79 -2.08
C HIS A 373 3.05 -22.00 -2.69
N VAL A 374 3.50 -23.24 -2.89
CA VAL A 374 4.78 -23.55 -3.58
C VAL A 374 4.76 -22.97 -5.00
N MET A 375 3.67 -23.13 -5.73
CA MET A 375 3.53 -22.56 -7.08
C MET A 375 3.69 -21.03 -7.06
N LEU A 376 3.10 -20.33 -6.09
CA LEU A 376 3.24 -18.87 -5.96
C LEU A 376 4.65 -18.45 -5.55
N VAL A 377 5.33 -19.22 -4.70
CA VAL A 377 6.73 -19.01 -4.36
C VAL A 377 7.62 -19.17 -5.59
N ASP A 378 7.42 -20.21 -6.40
CA ASP A 378 8.20 -20.43 -7.63
C ASP A 378 7.94 -19.34 -8.66
N LEU A 379 6.70 -18.88 -8.79
CA LEU A 379 6.36 -17.74 -9.63
C LEU A 379 7.10 -16.46 -9.19
N GLY A 380 7.13 -16.17 -7.89
CA GLY A 380 7.89 -15.06 -7.33
C GLY A 380 9.40 -15.19 -7.52
N ARG A 381 9.94 -16.42 -7.39
CA ARG A 381 11.35 -16.70 -7.70
C ARG A 381 11.68 -16.44 -9.17
N ASN A 382 10.80 -16.83 -10.08
CA ASN A 382 10.95 -16.58 -11.51
C ASN A 382 10.90 -15.08 -11.82
N ASP A 383 9.92 -14.35 -11.27
CA ASP A 383 9.77 -12.90 -11.46
C ASP A 383 11.02 -12.14 -10.96
N LEU A 384 11.48 -12.42 -9.74
CA LEU A 384 12.69 -11.84 -9.19
C LEU A 384 13.95 -12.25 -9.97
N GLY A 385 14.01 -13.52 -10.43
CA GLY A 385 15.15 -14.05 -11.16
C GLY A 385 15.46 -13.30 -12.44
N ARG A 386 14.44 -12.73 -13.10
CA ARG A 386 14.59 -11.93 -14.32
C ARG A 386 15.44 -10.66 -14.12
N VAL A 387 15.47 -10.12 -12.93
CA VAL A 387 16.10 -8.82 -12.62
C VAL A 387 17.18 -8.88 -11.55
N SER A 388 17.39 -10.04 -10.95
CA SER A 388 18.34 -10.22 -9.84
C SER A 388 19.72 -10.66 -10.32
N GLU A 389 20.73 -10.37 -9.51
CA GLU A 389 22.05 -10.97 -9.66
C GLU A 389 21.92 -12.51 -9.57
N TYR A 390 22.67 -13.21 -10.42
CA TYR A 390 22.64 -14.67 -10.45
C TYR A 390 22.95 -15.26 -9.07
N GLY A 391 22.13 -16.23 -8.64
CA GLY A 391 22.27 -16.91 -7.34
C GLY A 391 21.86 -16.08 -6.13
N SER A 392 21.35 -14.83 -6.30
CA SER A 392 20.96 -13.98 -5.18
C SER A 392 19.52 -14.18 -4.70
N VAL A 393 18.67 -14.83 -5.48
CA VAL A 393 17.27 -15.11 -5.10
C VAL A 393 17.23 -16.17 -4.00
N LYS A 394 16.71 -15.79 -2.83
CA LYS A 394 16.61 -16.66 -1.67
C LYS A 394 15.18 -16.64 -1.12
N VAL A 395 14.68 -17.81 -0.77
CA VAL A 395 13.51 -17.96 0.09
C VAL A 395 14.01 -17.86 1.52
N ARG A 396 13.78 -16.72 2.16
CA ARG A 396 14.23 -16.45 3.52
C ARG A 396 13.41 -17.24 4.53
N ASP A 397 12.09 -17.13 4.39
CA ASP A 397 11.14 -17.81 5.26
C ASP A 397 10.10 -18.50 4.36
N LEU A 398 9.91 -19.80 4.52
CA LEU A 398 8.99 -20.60 3.72
C LEU A 398 7.79 -21.04 4.56
N MET A 399 6.57 -20.74 4.09
CA MET A 399 5.32 -21.24 4.67
C MET A 399 5.16 -20.98 6.17
N TYR A 400 5.29 -19.72 6.60
CA TYR A 400 4.89 -19.34 7.95
C TYR A 400 3.49 -18.72 7.95
N VAL A 401 2.82 -18.76 9.11
CA VAL A 401 1.47 -18.25 9.24
C VAL A 401 1.48 -16.84 9.80
N GLU A 402 0.89 -15.91 9.05
CA GLU A 402 0.56 -14.58 9.55
C GLU A 402 -0.89 -14.51 10.01
N ARG A 403 -1.08 -14.01 11.23
CA ARG A 403 -2.40 -13.84 11.84
C ARG A 403 -2.85 -12.40 11.76
N TYR A 404 -3.97 -12.19 11.09
CA TYR A 404 -4.63 -10.90 10.97
C TYR A 404 -5.83 -10.85 11.92
N SER A 405 -6.56 -9.74 11.96
CA SER A 405 -7.69 -9.56 12.87
C SER A 405 -8.80 -10.60 12.70
N HIS A 406 -9.06 -11.05 11.47
CA HIS A 406 -10.19 -11.94 11.15
C HIS A 406 -9.79 -13.22 10.40
N VAL A 407 -8.59 -13.25 9.87
CA VAL A 407 -8.10 -14.36 9.05
C VAL A 407 -6.63 -14.64 9.36
N MET A 408 -6.15 -15.81 8.96
CA MET A 408 -4.73 -16.15 8.89
C MET A 408 -4.39 -16.63 7.48
N HIS A 409 -3.15 -16.39 7.07
CA HIS A 409 -2.63 -16.74 5.75
C HIS A 409 -1.30 -17.48 5.85
N ILE A 410 -1.03 -18.33 4.87
CA ILE A 410 0.32 -18.86 4.62
C ILE A 410 1.08 -17.80 3.84
N VAL A 411 2.25 -17.44 4.36
CA VAL A 411 3.12 -16.42 3.77
C VAL A 411 4.52 -16.99 3.58
N SER A 412 5.20 -16.54 2.55
CA SER A 412 6.65 -16.74 2.41
C SER A 412 7.34 -15.43 2.11
N SER A 413 8.63 -15.33 2.47
CA SER A 413 9.45 -14.15 2.21
C SER A 413 10.57 -14.49 1.24
N LEU A 414 10.62 -13.79 0.12
CA LEU A 414 11.69 -13.89 -0.86
C LEU A 414 12.50 -12.59 -0.86
N GLU A 415 13.81 -12.74 -0.97
CA GLU A 415 14.75 -11.62 -1.07
C GLU A 415 15.73 -11.88 -2.22
N SER A 416 16.18 -10.80 -2.85
CA SER A 416 17.24 -10.87 -3.86
C SER A 416 17.98 -9.53 -3.98
N THR A 417 19.04 -9.53 -4.80
CA THR A 417 19.81 -8.33 -5.10
C THR A 417 19.58 -7.92 -6.56
N LEU A 418 19.08 -6.72 -6.77
CA LEU A 418 18.86 -6.14 -8.11
C LEU A 418 20.19 -6.05 -8.86
N ARG A 419 20.20 -6.42 -10.14
CA ARG A 419 21.37 -6.23 -11.02
C ARG A 419 21.77 -4.75 -11.09
N LYS A 420 23.07 -4.49 -11.31
CA LYS A 420 23.63 -3.12 -11.35
C LYS A 420 23.18 -2.29 -12.54
N ASP A 421 22.82 -2.95 -13.64
CA ASP A 421 22.36 -2.34 -14.89
C ASP A 421 20.87 -2.03 -14.91
N LEU A 422 20.12 -2.46 -13.87
CA LEU A 422 18.67 -2.31 -13.73
C LEU A 422 18.29 -1.37 -12.59
N ASP A 423 17.05 -0.87 -12.60
CA ASP A 423 16.50 -0.03 -11.56
C ASP A 423 15.18 -0.58 -10.97
N ALA A 424 14.60 0.16 -10.01
CA ALA A 424 13.38 -0.26 -9.34
C ALA A 424 12.17 -0.41 -10.27
N LEU A 425 12.14 0.33 -11.39
CA LEU A 425 11.05 0.21 -12.37
C LEU A 425 11.20 -1.06 -13.21
N ASP A 426 12.42 -1.55 -13.43
CA ASP A 426 12.65 -2.85 -14.06
C ASP A 426 12.19 -3.99 -13.14
N ALA A 427 12.45 -3.87 -11.83
CA ALA A 427 11.95 -4.83 -10.83
C ALA A 427 10.42 -4.81 -10.77
N PHE A 428 9.80 -3.63 -10.79
CA PHE A 428 8.35 -3.48 -10.88
C PHE A 428 7.79 -4.17 -12.13
N ALA A 429 8.35 -3.89 -13.31
CA ALA A 429 7.88 -4.46 -14.56
C ALA A 429 8.02 -6.00 -14.61
N ALA A 430 9.10 -6.55 -14.02
CA ALA A 430 9.30 -8.01 -13.96
C ALA A 430 8.27 -8.73 -13.09
N CYS A 431 7.85 -8.12 -11.98
CA CYS A 431 6.85 -8.67 -11.07
C CYS A 431 5.40 -8.38 -11.52
N PHE A 432 5.20 -7.43 -12.44
CA PHE A 432 3.87 -6.95 -12.83
C PHE A 432 3.30 -7.69 -14.05
N PRO A 433 1.98 -7.96 -14.07
CA PRO A 433 1.09 -7.98 -12.89
C PRO A 433 1.37 -9.19 -12.01
N ALA A 434 0.83 -9.16 -10.78
CA ALA A 434 1.03 -10.24 -9.84
C ALA A 434 0.49 -11.57 -10.35
N GLY A 435 1.25 -12.65 -10.14
CA GLY A 435 0.83 -13.99 -10.52
C GLY A 435 -0.40 -14.48 -9.78
N THR A 436 -0.58 -14.06 -8.53
CA THR A 436 -1.75 -14.31 -7.69
C THR A 436 -3.04 -13.71 -8.25
N LEU A 437 -2.95 -12.79 -9.21
CA LEU A 437 -4.09 -12.15 -9.90
C LEU A 437 -4.18 -12.52 -11.38
N THR A 438 -3.23 -13.29 -11.90
CA THR A 438 -3.21 -13.71 -13.31
C THR A 438 -3.30 -15.22 -13.45
N GLY A 439 -2.26 -15.94 -13.13
CA GLY A 439 -2.19 -17.39 -13.20
C GLY A 439 -0.84 -17.89 -13.68
N ALA A 440 -0.77 -19.16 -14.00
CA ALA A 440 0.45 -19.83 -14.42
C ALA A 440 0.20 -20.76 -15.63
N PRO A 441 0.98 -20.68 -16.73
CA PRO A 441 1.98 -19.66 -17.06
C PRO A 441 1.38 -18.24 -17.24
N LYS A 442 2.09 -17.22 -16.74
CA LYS A 442 1.55 -15.85 -16.56
C LYS A 442 0.97 -15.23 -17.84
N VAL A 443 1.73 -15.25 -18.95
CA VAL A 443 1.30 -14.60 -20.21
C VAL A 443 0.06 -15.29 -20.80
N ARG A 444 0.05 -16.62 -20.82
CA ARG A 444 -1.11 -17.37 -21.34
C ARG A 444 -2.36 -17.15 -20.48
N ALA A 445 -2.22 -17.15 -19.17
CA ALA A 445 -3.32 -16.83 -18.24
C ALA A 445 -3.88 -15.43 -18.52
N MET A 446 -3.02 -14.42 -18.75
CA MET A 446 -3.46 -13.05 -19.10
C MET A 446 -4.22 -12.99 -20.44
N GLN A 447 -3.80 -13.76 -21.45
CA GLN A 447 -4.52 -13.86 -22.73
C GLN A 447 -5.93 -14.46 -22.55
N ILE A 448 -6.06 -15.49 -21.71
CA ILE A 448 -7.35 -16.11 -21.39
C ILE A 448 -8.25 -15.14 -20.60
N ILE A 449 -7.69 -14.39 -19.65
CA ILE A 449 -8.41 -13.33 -18.94
C ILE A 449 -8.97 -12.31 -19.93
N GLU A 450 -8.14 -11.86 -20.86
CA GLU A 450 -8.51 -10.88 -21.88
C GLU A 450 -9.63 -11.38 -22.80
N GLU A 451 -9.66 -12.67 -23.10
CA GLU A 451 -10.71 -13.31 -23.91
C GLU A 451 -12.04 -13.41 -23.16
N LEU A 452 -12.00 -13.74 -21.85
CA LEU A 452 -13.19 -14.14 -21.11
C LEU A 452 -13.83 -12.98 -20.31
N GLU A 453 -13.05 -12.02 -19.83
CA GLU A 453 -13.57 -10.87 -19.10
C GLU A 453 -14.16 -9.82 -20.06
N PRO A 454 -15.40 -9.34 -19.82
CA PRO A 454 -16.10 -8.47 -20.78
C PRO A 454 -15.53 -7.04 -20.84
N SER A 455 -14.77 -6.63 -19.82
CA SER A 455 -14.21 -5.28 -19.71
C SER A 455 -12.82 -5.31 -19.11
N ARG A 456 -12.03 -4.30 -19.45
CA ARG A 456 -10.71 -4.09 -18.86
C ARG A 456 -10.78 -4.04 -17.34
N ARG A 457 -9.75 -4.54 -16.69
CA ARG A 457 -9.65 -4.60 -15.22
C ARG A 457 -9.43 -3.23 -14.58
N GLY A 458 -8.78 -2.31 -15.31
CA GLY A 458 -8.44 -1.00 -14.76
C GLY A 458 -7.56 -1.14 -13.53
N VAL A 459 -7.96 -0.50 -12.42
CA VAL A 459 -7.17 -0.51 -11.17
C VAL A 459 -7.07 -1.90 -10.53
N TYR A 460 -8.09 -2.74 -10.66
CA TYR A 460 -8.08 -4.09 -10.08
C TYR A 460 -6.99 -4.97 -10.68
N GLY A 461 -6.20 -5.62 -9.83
CA GLY A 461 -5.07 -6.46 -10.25
C GLY A 461 -3.86 -5.66 -10.77
N GLY A 462 -3.97 -4.33 -10.80
CA GLY A 462 -2.85 -3.42 -10.96
C GLY A 462 -2.09 -3.21 -9.66
N SER A 463 -1.49 -2.04 -9.49
CA SER A 463 -0.67 -1.72 -8.30
C SER A 463 -0.88 -0.30 -7.81
N VAL A 464 -0.86 -0.11 -6.49
CA VAL A 464 -0.64 1.19 -5.85
C VAL A 464 0.79 1.22 -5.35
N LEU A 465 1.48 2.34 -5.61
CA LEU A 465 2.91 2.43 -5.34
C LEU A 465 3.35 3.84 -4.93
N TYR A 466 4.50 3.88 -4.28
CA TYR A 466 5.36 5.05 -4.34
C TYR A 466 6.72 4.68 -4.95
N ALA A 467 7.34 5.65 -5.63
CA ALA A 467 8.70 5.58 -6.14
C ALA A 467 9.43 6.89 -5.85
N ASP A 468 10.60 6.81 -5.23
CA ASP A 468 11.35 7.99 -4.82
C ASP A 468 12.49 8.36 -5.79
N PHE A 469 13.09 9.53 -5.55
CA PHE A 469 14.25 10.00 -6.33
C PHE A 469 15.55 9.25 -6.00
N ALA A 470 15.60 8.50 -4.91
CA ALA A 470 16.76 7.70 -4.51
C ALA A 470 16.77 6.31 -5.17
N GLY A 471 15.73 5.98 -5.93
CA GLY A 471 15.57 4.68 -6.60
C GLY A 471 14.92 3.61 -5.73
N ASN A 472 14.27 3.98 -4.63
CA ASN A 472 13.44 3.07 -3.86
C ASN A 472 12.01 3.03 -4.44
N LEU A 473 11.35 1.88 -4.27
CA LEU A 473 9.98 1.66 -4.66
C LEU A 473 9.31 0.72 -3.67
N ASP A 474 8.09 1.03 -3.28
CA ASP A 474 7.23 0.10 -2.53
C ASP A 474 5.86 0.03 -3.20
N SER A 475 5.36 -1.17 -3.43
CA SER A 475 4.16 -1.40 -4.21
C SER A 475 3.35 -2.56 -3.69
N CYS A 476 2.04 -2.41 -3.70
CA CYS A 476 1.11 -3.47 -3.38
C CYS A 476 0.21 -3.78 -4.58
N ILE A 477 -0.38 -4.96 -4.56
CA ILE A 477 -1.37 -5.37 -5.55
C ILE A 477 -2.69 -4.65 -5.25
N ALA A 478 -3.33 -4.08 -6.26
CA ALA A 478 -4.61 -3.37 -6.08
C ALA A 478 -5.77 -4.38 -6.02
N ILE A 479 -5.94 -5.00 -4.86
CA ILE A 479 -7.05 -5.87 -4.48
C ILE A 479 -7.73 -5.34 -3.21
N ARG A 480 -8.95 -5.81 -2.93
CA ARG A 480 -9.77 -5.23 -1.83
C ARG A 480 -9.86 -3.71 -1.97
N THR A 481 -9.96 -3.27 -3.22
CA THR A 481 -9.82 -1.89 -3.67
C THR A 481 -11.10 -1.43 -4.31
N MET A 482 -11.51 -0.22 -3.95
CA MET A 482 -12.62 0.49 -4.55
C MET A 482 -12.09 1.66 -5.37
N LEU A 483 -12.56 1.75 -6.61
CA LEU A 483 -12.43 2.92 -7.45
C LEU A 483 -13.73 3.73 -7.36
N MET A 484 -13.61 5.03 -7.18
CA MET A 484 -14.75 5.95 -7.30
C MET A 484 -14.46 6.99 -8.37
N LYS A 485 -15.41 7.21 -9.28
CA LYS A 485 -15.36 8.25 -10.31
C LYS A 485 -16.67 9.05 -10.24
N GLY A 486 -16.59 10.31 -9.85
CA GLY A 486 -17.76 11.10 -9.54
C GLY A 486 -18.60 10.45 -8.42
N LYS A 487 -19.86 10.13 -8.73
CA LYS A 487 -20.80 9.50 -7.77
C LYS A 487 -20.83 7.97 -7.82
N LYS A 488 -20.18 7.36 -8.81
CA LYS A 488 -20.16 5.90 -9.00
C LYS A 488 -18.95 5.27 -8.33
N ALA A 489 -19.15 4.08 -7.82
CA ALA A 489 -18.11 3.24 -7.25
C ALA A 489 -18.05 1.89 -7.99
N TYR A 490 -16.84 1.37 -8.12
CA TYR A 490 -16.51 0.13 -8.78
C TYR A 490 -15.64 -0.70 -7.86
N LEU A 491 -16.04 -1.94 -7.67
CA LEU A 491 -15.34 -2.92 -6.87
C LEU A 491 -15.17 -4.18 -7.71
N GLN A 492 -13.98 -4.77 -7.75
CA GLN A 492 -13.72 -5.98 -8.50
C GLN A 492 -13.09 -7.03 -7.59
N ALA A 493 -13.47 -8.28 -7.80
CA ALA A 493 -12.95 -9.42 -7.06
C ALA A 493 -12.89 -10.64 -7.97
N GLY A 494 -11.92 -11.52 -7.75
CA GLY A 494 -11.68 -12.71 -8.54
C GLY A 494 -11.42 -13.94 -7.69
N ALA A 495 -11.51 -15.09 -8.36
CA ALA A 495 -11.20 -16.40 -7.83
C ALA A 495 -10.19 -17.14 -8.72
N GLY A 496 -9.32 -17.90 -8.10
CA GLY A 496 -8.33 -18.74 -8.81
C GLY A 496 -8.98 -20.03 -9.30
N ILE A 497 -8.98 -20.24 -10.61
CA ILE A 497 -9.56 -21.40 -11.26
C ILE A 497 -8.49 -22.45 -11.50
N VAL A 498 -8.71 -23.64 -10.97
CA VAL A 498 -7.88 -24.85 -11.16
C VAL A 498 -8.75 -26.00 -11.68
N ALA A 499 -8.16 -27.14 -12.00
CA ALA A 499 -8.87 -28.29 -12.55
C ALA A 499 -10.09 -28.73 -11.71
N ASP A 500 -9.96 -28.72 -10.39
CA ASP A 500 -10.99 -29.15 -9.44
C ASP A 500 -12.00 -28.06 -9.08
N SER A 501 -11.87 -26.84 -9.63
CA SER A 501 -12.75 -25.72 -9.29
C SER A 501 -14.21 -26.03 -9.61
N ASP A 502 -15.09 -25.70 -8.67
CA ASP A 502 -16.54 -25.71 -8.82
C ASP A 502 -17.02 -24.32 -9.26
N PRO A 503 -17.58 -24.17 -10.46
CA PRO A 503 -17.95 -22.85 -10.99
C PRO A 503 -18.90 -22.05 -10.09
N ALA A 504 -19.81 -22.73 -9.38
CA ALA A 504 -20.76 -22.06 -8.50
C ALA A 504 -20.08 -21.55 -7.22
N LYS A 505 -19.11 -22.29 -6.69
CA LYS A 505 -18.31 -21.91 -5.53
C LYS A 505 -17.39 -20.73 -5.88
N GLU A 506 -16.73 -20.76 -7.04
CA GLU A 506 -15.85 -19.67 -7.50
C GLU A 506 -16.62 -18.36 -7.71
N PHE A 507 -17.84 -18.43 -8.27
CA PHE A 507 -18.72 -17.27 -8.33
C PHE A 507 -19.01 -16.71 -6.94
N GLN A 508 -19.37 -17.59 -5.99
CA GLN A 508 -19.68 -17.18 -4.62
C GLN A 508 -18.46 -16.61 -3.89
N GLU A 509 -17.27 -17.12 -4.16
CA GLU A 509 -16.01 -16.60 -3.62
C GLU A 509 -15.77 -15.15 -4.05
N CYS A 510 -15.95 -14.83 -5.33
CA CYS A 510 -15.88 -13.45 -5.82
C CYS A 510 -16.88 -12.53 -5.09
N VAL A 511 -18.12 -12.98 -4.91
CA VAL A 511 -19.15 -12.24 -4.17
C VAL A 511 -18.75 -12.03 -2.70
N ASN A 512 -18.18 -13.05 -2.06
CA ASN A 512 -17.75 -12.98 -0.66
C ASN A 512 -16.56 -12.02 -0.49
N LYS A 513 -15.59 -12.06 -1.41
CA LYS A 513 -14.46 -11.12 -1.43
C LYS A 513 -14.92 -9.67 -1.63
N ALA A 514 -15.88 -9.43 -2.51
CA ALA A 514 -16.48 -8.11 -2.70
C ALA A 514 -17.24 -7.63 -1.45
N ARG A 515 -18.00 -8.53 -0.80
CA ARG A 515 -18.78 -8.21 0.40
C ARG A 515 -17.92 -7.67 1.55
N ALA A 516 -16.68 -8.13 1.69
CA ALA A 516 -15.76 -7.63 2.71
C ALA A 516 -15.53 -6.11 2.61
N VAL A 517 -15.41 -5.59 1.38
CA VAL A 517 -15.25 -4.13 1.14
C VAL A 517 -16.60 -3.41 1.22
N LEU A 518 -17.68 -4.03 0.75
CA LEU A 518 -19.03 -3.45 0.82
C LEU A 518 -19.50 -3.21 2.26
N LYS A 519 -19.11 -4.07 3.21
CA LYS A 519 -19.34 -3.83 4.65
C LYS A 519 -18.78 -2.50 5.13
N ALA A 520 -17.61 -2.07 4.62
CA ALA A 520 -17.06 -0.76 4.97
C ALA A 520 -17.91 0.40 4.42
N VAL A 521 -18.52 0.23 3.24
CA VAL A 521 -19.47 1.22 2.69
C VAL A 521 -20.72 1.30 3.56
N GLU A 522 -21.29 0.16 3.97
CA GLU A 522 -22.45 0.09 4.84
C GLU A 522 -22.17 0.73 6.20
N ALA A 523 -21.02 0.43 6.81
CA ALA A 523 -20.58 1.05 8.06
C ALA A 523 -20.41 2.57 7.92
N ALA A 524 -19.84 3.05 6.81
CA ALA A 524 -19.70 4.49 6.53
C ALA A 524 -21.06 5.19 6.39
N ARG A 525 -22.06 4.48 5.88
CA ARG A 525 -23.45 4.98 5.75
C ARG A 525 -24.23 4.95 7.07
N GLY A 526 -23.66 4.37 8.14
CA GLY A 526 -24.34 4.21 9.43
C GLY A 526 -25.47 3.17 9.39
N SER A 527 -25.40 2.21 8.44
CA SER A 527 -26.40 1.14 8.24
C SER A 527 -25.87 -0.25 8.63
N ALA A 528 -24.70 -0.31 9.32
CA ALA A 528 -24.12 -1.54 9.85
C ALA A 528 -24.37 -1.67 11.35
#